data_194370bd5df09ef65a27be84c8073242
#
_entry.id   194370bd5df09ef65a27be84c8073242
#
_cell.length_a   1.000
_cell.length_b   1.000
_cell.length_c   1.000
_cell.angle_alpha   90.00
_cell.angle_beta   90.00
_cell.angle_gamma   90.00
#
_symmetry.space_group_name_H-M   'P 1'
#
loop_
_entity.id
_entity.type
_entity.pdbx_description
1 polymer ?
#
loop_
_entity_poly.entity_id
_entity_poly.type
_entity_poly.pdbx_seq_one_letter_code
_entity_poly.pdbx_strand_id
1 'polypeptide(L)'
;MVRRGSHPRLSVILIVEGSPSYAMRALESVQNQDLYDLQIVVVCRDVAPGVRHSLQVAADRDIHIDLIDVEDAKRGACLRAGFAVSRGSQIIAMNADEWFAPQSLSKMVDVACDAAADMVIPTASLDRYDAHRERHSRVLDATSLAIDDRASLAAGLSRMISGGLIAQTPGVMYSRSLFETCLSRDRALRSIGFMTCALSQAQRISGCGGACFHAVAPRLTDAFDPTLFAKLTDDARALDELTDSLVEAGGDTQLKVASHMFYFAGLVACIENLCLSPHGVS
;
A
#
# COMPACT_ATOMS: atom_id res chain seq x y z
N MET A 1 -6.60 25.81 18.25
CA MET A 1 -8.02 25.36 18.29
C MET A 1 -8.44 25.07 16.86
N VAL A 2 -8.23 23.84 16.39
CA VAL A 2 -8.56 23.45 15.00
C VAL A 2 -10.08 23.31 14.93
N ARG A 3 -10.71 24.05 14.02
CA ARG A 3 -12.15 24.03 13.84
C ARG A 3 -12.57 22.67 13.26
N ARG A 4 -13.49 21.96 13.92
CA ARG A 4 -14.25 20.83 13.35
C ARG A 4 -15.03 21.32 12.11
N GLY A 5 -14.36 21.53 10.98
CA GLY A 5 -15.01 22.11 9.80
C GLY A 5 -14.10 22.30 8.60
N SER A 6 -12.78 22.18 8.74
CA SER A 6 -11.89 22.13 7.58
C SER A 6 -11.85 20.70 7.04
N HIS A 7 -12.08 20.55 5.75
CA HIS A 7 -11.81 19.26 5.07
C HIS A 7 -10.31 19.00 5.17
N PRO A 8 -9.85 17.88 5.76
CA PRO A 8 -8.44 17.55 5.82
C PRO A 8 -7.90 17.39 4.39
N ARG A 9 -6.64 17.75 4.19
CA ARG A 9 -5.96 17.50 2.90
C ARG A 9 -5.73 16.01 2.68
N LEU A 10 -5.44 15.29 3.76
CA LEU A 10 -5.11 13.87 3.73
C LEU A 10 -5.92 13.10 4.78
N SER A 11 -6.43 11.92 4.41
CA SER A 11 -6.87 10.89 5.34
C SER A 11 -5.96 9.67 5.23
N VAL A 12 -5.41 9.22 6.36
CA VAL A 12 -4.66 7.97 6.47
C VAL A 12 -5.56 6.90 7.07
N ILE A 13 -5.81 5.83 6.34
CA ILE A 13 -6.57 4.66 6.80
C ILE A 13 -5.54 3.65 7.32
N LEU A 14 -5.46 3.51 8.64
CA LEU A 14 -4.61 2.56 9.34
C LEU A 14 -5.42 1.31 9.68
N ILE A 15 -5.13 0.18 9.03
CA ILE A 15 -5.79 -1.10 9.28
C ILE A 15 -5.01 -1.86 10.35
N VAL A 16 -5.70 -2.19 11.44
CA VAL A 16 -5.17 -2.94 12.58
C VAL A 16 -5.92 -4.26 12.69
N GLU A 17 -5.19 -5.37 12.60
CA GLU A 17 -5.75 -6.73 12.64
C GLU A 17 -5.04 -7.59 13.69
N GLY A 18 -5.79 -8.38 14.45
CA GLY A 18 -5.26 -9.32 15.43
C GLY A 18 -4.58 -8.63 16.62
N SER A 19 -3.35 -8.99 16.90
CA SER A 19 -2.56 -8.46 18.03
C SER A 19 -1.20 -7.94 17.56
N PRO A 20 -1.17 -6.91 16.69
CA PRO A 20 0.08 -6.41 16.14
C PRO A 20 0.88 -5.67 17.22
N SER A 21 2.08 -6.15 17.52
CA SER A 21 3.01 -5.50 18.47
C SER A 21 3.44 -4.09 18.03
N TYR A 22 3.20 -3.73 16.77
CA TYR A 22 3.64 -2.48 16.16
C TYR A 22 2.53 -1.46 15.91
N ALA A 23 1.27 -1.77 16.28
CA ALA A 23 0.12 -0.90 15.98
C ALA A 23 0.30 0.53 16.51
N MET A 24 0.82 0.68 17.74
CA MET A 24 1.07 2.00 18.32
C MET A 24 2.19 2.73 17.58
N ARG A 25 3.26 2.06 17.17
CA ARG A 25 4.32 2.68 16.34
C ARG A 25 3.78 3.17 15.00
N ALA A 26 2.94 2.38 14.35
CA ALA A 26 2.31 2.77 13.09
C ALA A 26 1.46 4.04 13.29
N LEU A 27 0.61 4.07 14.32
CA LEU A 27 -0.21 5.23 14.66
C LEU A 27 0.65 6.45 14.99
N GLU A 28 1.63 6.31 15.87
CA GLU A 28 2.55 7.39 16.27
C GLU A 28 3.34 7.95 15.09
N SER A 29 3.72 7.11 14.12
CA SER A 29 4.43 7.55 12.92
C SER A 29 3.60 8.50 12.05
N VAL A 30 2.26 8.36 12.09
CA VAL A 30 1.33 9.25 11.38
C VAL A 30 1.00 10.49 12.22
N GLN A 31 0.81 10.34 13.54
CA GLN A 31 0.54 11.46 14.45
C GLN A 31 1.70 12.46 14.52
N ASN A 32 2.95 11.97 14.42
CA ASN A 32 4.17 12.79 14.50
C ASN A 32 4.59 13.41 13.16
N GLN A 33 3.72 13.38 12.14
CA GLN A 33 3.98 14.10 10.90
C GLN A 33 3.76 15.61 11.07
N ASP A 34 4.41 16.40 10.24
CA ASP A 34 4.32 17.86 10.22
C ASP A 34 3.14 18.39 9.37
N LEU A 35 2.09 17.56 9.19
CA LEU A 35 0.89 17.89 8.42
C LEU A 35 -0.29 18.13 9.37
N TYR A 36 -0.76 19.39 9.48
CA TYR A 36 -1.85 19.75 10.38
C TYR A 36 -3.25 19.38 9.87
N ASP A 37 -3.44 19.41 8.54
CA ASP A 37 -4.72 19.08 7.90
C ASP A 37 -4.82 17.58 7.62
N LEU A 38 -4.61 16.78 8.67
CA LEU A 38 -4.57 15.32 8.65
C LEU A 38 -5.77 14.73 9.38
N GLN A 39 -6.33 13.66 8.83
CA GLN A 39 -7.25 12.76 9.52
C GLN A 39 -6.63 11.37 9.58
N ILE A 40 -6.74 10.71 10.70
CA ILE A 40 -6.29 9.32 10.90
C ILE A 40 -7.53 8.48 11.16
N VAL A 41 -7.83 7.53 10.27
CA VAL A 41 -8.94 6.59 10.43
C VAL A 41 -8.35 5.24 10.81
N VAL A 42 -8.47 4.88 12.08
CA VAL A 42 -7.99 3.58 12.59
C VAL A 42 -9.13 2.58 12.46
N VAL A 43 -8.92 1.56 11.63
CA VAL A 43 -9.89 0.50 11.37
C VAL A 43 -9.46 -0.76 12.11
N CYS A 44 -10.19 -1.14 13.14
CA CYS A 44 -9.92 -2.32 13.97
C CYS A 44 -10.70 -3.53 13.45
N ARG A 45 -10.00 -4.64 13.21
CA ARG A 45 -10.58 -5.93 12.86
C ARG A 45 -9.99 -7.04 13.74
N ASP A 46 -10.81 -7.73 14.50
CA ASP A 46 -10.36 -8.82 15.40
C ASP A 46 -9.19 -8.42 16.30
N VAL A 47 -9.20 -7.19 16.79
CA VAL A 47 -8.06 -6.64 17.55
C VAL A 47 -8.12 -7.12 19.01
N ALA A 48 -6.98 -7.59 19.53
CA ALA A 48 -6.86 -8.01 20.92
C ALA A 48 -7.27 -6.86 21.88
N PRO A 49 -8.00 -7.16 22.98
CA PRO A 49 -8.57 -6.12 23.88
C PRO A 49 -7.56 -5.10 24.40
N GLY A 50 -6.33 -5.52 24.70
CA GLY A 50 -5.27 -4.62 25.16
C GLY A 50 -4.82 -3.63 24.10
N VAL A 51 -4.67 -4.06 22.85
CA VAL A 51 -4.32 -3.19 21.72
C VAL A 51 -5.49 -2.24 21.42
N ARG A 52 -6.73 -2.77 21.39
CA ARG A 52 -7.94 -1.95 21.17
C ARG A 52 -8.10 -0.86 22.22
N HIS A 53 -7.79 -1.19 23.50
CA HIS A 53 -7.81 -0.21 24.59
C HIS A 53 -6.76 0.90 24.38
N SER A 54 -5.52 0.53 24.00
CA SER A 54 -4.46 1.51 23.73
C SER A 54 -4.82 2.46 22.60
N LEU A 55 -5.42 1.94 21.52
CA LEU A 55 -5.91 2.73 20.39
C LEU A 55 -7.06 3.67 20.81
N GLN A 56 -7.95 3.21 21.69
CA GLN A 56 -9.03 4.07 22.23
C GLN A 56 -8.46 5.22 23.05
N VAL A 57 -7.49 4.94 23.91
CA VAL A 57 -6.83 6.00 24.72
C VAL A 57 -6.15 7.04 23.82
N ALA A 58 -5.54 6.61 22.70
CA ALA A 58 -4.96 7.52 21.72
C ALA A 58 -6.03 8.38 21.04
N ALA A 59 -7.14 7.76 20.61
CA ALA A 59 -8.26 8.47 19.96
C ALA A 59 -8.94 9.47 20.90
N ASP A 60 -9.07 9.15 22.17
CA ASP A 60 -9.66 10.05 23.19
C ASP A 60 -8.81 11.32 23.42
N ARG A 61 -7.50 11.25 23.09
CA ARG A 61 -6.54 12.34 23.30
C ARG A 61 -6.26 13.16 22.04
N ASP A 62 -6.58 12.63 20.87
CA ASP A 62 -6.28 13.26 19.59
C ASP A 62 -7.52 13.33 18.70
N ILE A 63 -8.00 14.55 18.48
CA ILE A 63 -9.22 14.83 17.68
C ILE A 63 -9.08 14.48 16.18
N HIS A 64 -7.86 14.22 15.72
CA HIS A 64 -7.61 13.81 14.34
C HIS A 64 -7.84 12.31 14.12
N ILE A 65 -8.03 11.54 15.20
CA ILE A 65 -8.22 10.09 15.13
C ILE A 65 -9.71 9.76 15.18
N ASP A 66 -10.18 9.10 14.15
CA ASP A 66 -11.48 8.41 14.11
C ASP A 66 -11.22 6.90 14.23
N LEU A 67 -11.73 6.26 15.27
CA LEU A 67 -11.56 4.84 15.56
C LEU A 67 -12.84 4.08 15.25
N ILE A 68 -12.77 3.08 14.38
CA ILE A 68 -13.93 2.26 13.97
C ILE A 68 -13.60 0.78 14.08
N ASP A 69 -14.62 -0.03 14.40
CA ASP A 69 -14.53 -1.48 14.44
C ASP A 69 -15.26 -2.08 13.24
N VAL A 70 -14.68 -3.15 12.65
CA VAL A 70 -15.24 -3.85 11.48
C VAL A 70 -15.30 -5.34 11.79
N GLU A 71 -16.49 -5.92 11.70
CA GLU A 71 -16.73 -7.35 11.96
C GLU A 71 -16.45 -8.25 10.74
N ASP A 72 -16.44 -7.69 9.52
CA ASP A 72 -16.20 -8.46 8.29
C ASP A 72 -14.74 -8.91 8.19
N ALA A 73 -14.54 -10.20 7.95
CA ALA A 73 -13.23 -10.85 7.84
C ALA A 73 -12.39 -10.43 6.61
N LYS A 74 -12.93 -9.60 5.70
CA LYS A 74 -12.25 -9.25 4.44
C LYS A 74 -11.55 -7.90 4.53
N ARG A 75 -10.25 -7.85 4.12
CA ARG A 75 -9.47 -6.61 4.01
C ARG A 75 -10.20 -5.51 3.19
N GLY A 76 -10.90 -5.88 2.12
CA GLY A 76 -11.68 -4.95 1.32
C GLY A 76 -12.80 -4.26 2.10
N ALA A 77 -13.41 -4.92 3.08
CA ALA A 77 -14.41 -4.33 3.97
C ALA A 77 -13.76 -3.27 4.86
N CYS A 78 -12.56 -3.51 5.40
CA CYS A 78 -11.81 -2.53 6.19
C CYS A 78 -11.49 -1.27 5.37
N LEU A 79 -11.02 -1.43 4.12
CA LEU A 79 -10.75 -0.30 3.23
C LEU A 79 -12.02 0.51 2.94
N ARG A 80 -13.16 -0.17 2.64
CA ARG A 80 -14.44 0.51 2.39
C ARG A 80 -14.94 1.26 3.64
N ALA A 81 -14.89 0.62 4.81
CA ALA A 81 -15.30 1.24 6.07
C ALA A 81 -14.42 2.46 6.40
N GLY A 82 -13.10 2.33 6.28
CA GLY A 82 -12.17 3.44 6.47
C GLY A 82 -12.42 4.58 5.49
N PHE A 83 -12.63 4.28 4.21
CA PHE A 83 -12.94 5.30 3.20
C PHE A 83 -14.26 6.02 3.46
N ALA A 84 -15.30 5.32 3.91
CA ALA A 84 -16.60 5.91 4.19
C ALA A 84 -16.56 6.99 5.29
N VAL A 85 -15.62 6.89 6.24
CA VAL A 85 -15.41 7.90 7.29
C VAL A 85 -14.37 8.93 6.92
N SER A 86 -13.55 8.65 5.90
CA SER A 86 -12.49 9.55 5.45
C SER A 86 -13.07 10.83 4.83
N ARG A 87 -12.43 11.97 5.12
CA ARG A 87 -12.83 13.30 4.62
C ARG A 87 -11.77 14.00 3.79
N GLY A 88 -10.55 13.46 3.76
CA GLY A 88 -9.42 14.04 3.03
C GLY A 88 -9.62 14.04 1.52
N SER A 89 -9.06 15.03 0.82
CA SER A 89 -8.99 15.06 -0.64
C SER A 89 -8.00 14.03 -1.19
N GLN A 90 -7.02 13.66 -0.38
CA GLN A 90 -6.06 12.58 -0.64
C GLN A 90 -6.27 11.45 0.36
N ILE A 91 -6.01 10.21 -0.05
CA ILE A 91 -6.18 9.01 0.76
C ILE A 91 -4.91 8.18 0.72
N ILE A 92 -4.46 7.72 1.87
CA ILE A 92 -3.44 6.69 2.03
C ILE A 92 -4.06 5.53 2.81
N ALA A 93 -3.72 4.29 2.45
CA ALA A 93 -4.01 3.11 3.25
C ALA A 93 -2.70 2.44 3.67
N MET A 94 -2.61 2.03 4.94
CA MET A 94 -1.45 1.33 5.50
C MET A 94 -1.87 0.28 6.52
N ASN A 95 -0.95 -0.62 6.83
CA ASN A 95 -1.15 -1.67 7.85
C ASN A 95 -0.44 -1.30 9.16
N ALA A 96 -0.78 -2.02 10.23
CA ALA A 96 -0.24 -1.77 11.56
C ALA A 96 1.24 -2.16 11.75
N ASP A 97 1.84 -2.87 10.81
CA ASP A 97 3.27 -3.22 10.80
C ASP A 97 4.13 -2.27 9.95
N GLU A 98 3.52 -1.24 9.38
CA GLU A 98 4.13 -0.25 8.50
C GLU A 98 4.23 1.11 9.20
N TRP A 99 5.13 1.98 8.74
CA TRP A 99 5.27 3.34 9.30
C TRP A 99 5.90 4.31 8.31
N PHE A 100 5.64 5.60 8.52
CA PHE A 100 6.27 6.68 7.78
C PHE A 100 7.46 7.28 8.54
N ALA A 101 8.53 7.62 7.81
CA ALA A 101 9.57 8.50 8.33
C ALA A 101 9.01 9.92 8.57
N PRO A 102 9.64 10.73 9.46
CA PRO A 102 9.21 12.11 9.67
C PRO A 102 9.14 12.92 8.37
N GLN A 103 8.19 13.86 8.27
CA GLN A 103 7.99 14.76 7.14
C GLN A 103 7.63 14.06 5.81
N SER A 104 7.30 12.79 5.82
CA SER A 104 6.96 12.06 4.58
C SER A 104 5.61 12.49 4.02
N LEU A 105 4.60 12.67 4.87
CA LEU A 105 3.25 12.98 4.42
C LEU A 105 3.13 14.41 3.88
N SER A 106 3.79 15.39 4.49
CA SER A 106 3.83 16.76 3.96
C SER A 106 4.46 16.82 2.58
N LYS A 107 5.61 16.16 2.39
CA LYS A 107 6.29 16.09 1.09
C LYS A 107 5.43 15.41 0.01
N MET A 108 4.74 14.33 0.36
CA MET A 108 3.82 13.66 -0.58
C MET A 108 2.65 14.57 -0.98
N VAL A 109 2.08 15.30 -0.03
CA VAL A 109 1.00 16.25 -0.29
C VAL A 109 1.49 17.40 -1.17
N ASP A 110 2.70 17.90 -0.95
CA ASP A 110 3.29 18.96 -1.79
C ASP A 110 3.51 18.47 -3.22
N VAL A 111 4.08 17.25 -3.39
CA VAL A 111 4.23 16.63 -4.73
C VAL A 111 2.87 16.44 -5.42
N ALA A 112 1.85 15.99 -4.68
CA ALA A 112 0.50 15.85 -5.25
C ALA A 112 -0.08 17.17 -5.75
N CYS A 113 0.17 18.27 -5.02
CA CYS A 113 -0.29 19.60 -5.39
C CYS A 113 0.50 20.16 -6.57
N ASP A 114 1.84 20.13 -6.51
CA ASP A 114 2.73 20.74 -7.50
C ASP A 114 2.63 20.07 -8.87
N ALA A 115 2.51 18.75 -8.89
CA ALA A 115 2.34 17.96 -10.10
C ALA A 115 0.88 17.77 -10.52
N ALA A 116 -0.10 18.23 -9.72
CA ALA A 116 -1.52 17.86 -9.86
C ALA A 116 -1.69 16.35 -10.05
N ALA A 117 -0.99 15.56 -9.22
CA ALA A 117 -0.92 14.11 -9.37
C ALA A 117 -2.12 13.43 -8.72
N ASP A 118 -2.69 12.44 -9.42
CA ASP A 118 -3.74 11.57 -8.90
C ASP A 118 -3.18 10.50 -7.95
N MET A 119 -1.89 10.19 -8.13
CA MET A 119 -1.20 9.16 -7.39
C MET A 119 0.24 9.59 -7.09
N VAL A 120 0.65 9.47 -5.83
CA VAL A 120 2.02 9.72 -5.38
C VAL A 120 2.59 8.48 -4.73
N ILE A 121 3.69 7.98 -5.28
CA ILE A 121 4.38 6.78 -4.81
C ILE A 121 5.61 7.22 -4.00
N PRO A 122 5.66 6.93 -2.69
CA PRO A 122 6.84 7.23 -1.90
C PRO A 122 7.99 6.26 -2.18
N THR A 123 9.21 6.69 -1.99
CA THR A 123 10.33 5.76 -1.79
C THR A 123 10.01 4.88 -0.59
N ALA A 124 10.16 3.57 -0.74
CA ALA A 124 9.87 2.61 0.32
C ALA A 124 11.14 1.87 0.76
N SER A 125 11.23 1.58 2.05
CA SER A 125 12.21 0.67 2.63
C SER A 125 11.53 -0.63 3.01
N LEU A 126 11.90 -1.73 2.34
CA LEU A 126 11.45 -3.06 2.72
C LEU A 126 12.44 -3.65 3.72
N ASP A 127 12.03 -3.75 4.96
CA ASP A 127 12.84 -4.27 6.05
C ASP A 127 12.57 -5.77 6.25
N ARG A 128 13.60 -6.58 6.10
CA ARG A 128 13.59 -8.01 6.42
C ARG A 128 14.45 -8.25 7.66
N TYR A 129 13.99 -9.07 8.57
CA TYR A 129 14.75 -9.54 9.72
C TYR A 129 15.14 -11.00 9.52
N ASP A 130 16.42 -11.33 9.62
CA ASP A 130 16.90 -12.72 9.56
C ASP A 130 16.69 -13.48 10.88
N ALA A 131 17.18 -14.74 10.94
CA ALA A 131 17.08 -15.58 12.13
C ALA A 131 17.83 -15.00 13.36
N HIS A 132 18.85 -14.16 13.12
CA HIS A 132 19.63 -13.47 14.16
C HIS A 132 19.03 -12.12 14.55
N ARG A 133 17.86 -11.74 13.97
CA ARG A 133 17.19 -10.44 14.11
C ARG A 133 17.99 -9.28 13.52
N GLU A 134 18.95 -9.54 12.64
CA GLU A 134 19.61 -8.51 11.87
C GLU A 134 18.66 -7.98 10.80
N ARG A 135 18.64 -6.65 10.67
CA ARG A 135 17.78 -5.96 9.69
C ARG A 135 18.50 -5.81 8.37
N HIS A 136 17.92 -6.35 7.33
CA HIS A 136 18.30 -6.14 5.94
C HIS A 136 17.24 -5.28 5.26
N SER A 137 17.63 -4.12 4.75
CA SER A 137 16.71 -3.19 4.11
C SER A 137 16.98 -3.12 2.62
N ARG A 138 15.91 -3.22 1.82
CA ARG A 138 15.94 -2.93 0.38
C ARG A 138 15.17 -1.64 0.11
N VAL A 139 15.82 -0.67 -0.51
CA VAL A 139 15.17 0.58 -0.90
C VAL A 139 14.51 0.39 -2.27
N LEU A 140 13.24 0.73 -2.35
CA LEU A 140 12.46 0.83 -3.59
C LEU A 140 12.35 2.31 -3.92
N ASP A 141 13.22 2.77 -4.82
CA ASP A 141 13.32 4.19 -5.17
C ASP A 141 12.23 4.59 -6.16
N ALA A 142 11.42 5.59 -5.80
CA ALA A 142 10.38 6.17 -6.63
C ALA A 142 10.76 7.54 -7.21
N THR A 143 11.93 8.09 -6.89
CA THR A 143 12.32 9.48 -7.20
C THR A 143 12.16 9.85 -8.68
N SER A 144 12.44 8.90 -9.57
CA SER A 144 12.42 9.15 -11.03
C SER A 144 11.07 8.88 -11.69
N LEU A 145 10.03 8.56 -10.91
CA LEU A 145 8.69 8.31 -11.48
C LEU A 145 8.00 9.64 -11.77
N ALA A 146 7.72 9.86 -13.06
CA ALA A 146 6.87 10.92 -13.57
C ALA A 146 6.11 10.34 -14.76
N ILE A 147 4.80 10.22 -14.62
CA ILE A 147 3.92 9.58 -15.61
C ILE A 147 2.74 10.51 -15.83
N ASP A 148 2.56 10.98 -17.06
CA ASP A 148 1.54 11.91 -17.47
C ASP A 148 0.85 11.52 -18.78
N ASP A 149 1.30 10.42 -19.40
CA ASP A 149 0.70 9.82 -20.58
C ASP A 149 0.89 8.29 -20.64
N ARG A 150 0.33 7.64 -21.66
CA ARG A 150 0.42 6.19 -21.82
C ARG A 150 1.83 5.70 -22.15
N ALA A 151 2.62 6.48 -22.84
CA ALA A 151 4.00 6.08 -23.19
C ALA A 151 4.89 6.11 -21.95
N SER A 152 4.82 7.18 -21.16
CA SER A 152 5.51 7.28 -19.87
C SER A 152 5.00 6.25 -18.86
N LEU A 153 3.69 5.86 -18.92
CA LEU A 153 3.16 4.78 -18.11
C LEU A 153 3.80 3.43 -18.45
N ALA A 154 3.95 3.10 -19.72
CA ALA A 154 4.60 1.84 -20.13
C ALA A 154 6.06 1.76 -19.65
N ALA A 155 6.82 2.84 -19.85
CA ALA A 155 8.20 2.94 -19.36
C ALA A 155 8.30 2.93 -17.84
N GLY A 156 7.39 3.66 -17.16
CA GLY A 156 7.29 3.72 -15.71
C GLY A 156 6.93 2.36 -15.10
N LEU A 157 5.95 1.66 -15.66
CA LEU A 157 5.51 0.33 -15.22
C LEU A 157 6.64 -0.70 -15.33
N SER A 158 7.40 -0.70 -16.43
CA SER A 158 8.58 -1.58 -16.57
C SER A 158 9.59 -1.35 -15.44
N ARG A 159 9.86 -0.09 -15.09
CA ARG A 159 10.74 0.26 -13.96
C ARG A 159 10.14 -0.14 -12.61
N MET A 160 8.84 0.06 -12.41
CA MET A 160 8.14 -0.35 -11.18
C MET A 160 8.19 -1.86 -10.97
N ILE A 161 8.00 -2.65 -12.02
CA ILE A 161 8.10 -4.10 -11.95
C ILE A 161 9.52 -4.51 -11.60
N SER A 162 10.52 -4.06 -12.36
CA SER A 162 11.93 -4.42 -12.17
C SER A 162 12.47 -3.94 -10.80
N GLY A 163 12.03 -2.78 -10.33
CA GLY A 163 12.39 -2.21 -9.03
C GLY A 163 11.63 -2.82 -7.85
N GLY A 164 10.52 -3.54 -8.10
CA GLY A 164 9.66 -4.11 -7.07
C GLY A 164 8.59 -3.14 -6.52
N LEU A 165 8.52 -1.91 -7.03
CA LEU A 165 7.53 -0.91 -6.60
C LEU A 165 6.09 -1.33 -6.91
N ILE A 166 5.87 -2.20 -7.91
CA ILE A 166 4.53 -2.68 -8.27
C ILE A 166 3.84 -3.42 -7.12
N ALA A 167 4.60 -4.06 -6.24
CA ALA A 167 4.08 -4.74 -5.07
C ALA A 167 3.84 -3.81 -3.87
N GLN A 168 4.29 -2.55 -3.95
CA GLN A 168 4.17 -1.54 -2.90
C GLN A 168 2.80 -0.85 -2.97
N THR A 169 1.75 -1.53 -2.53
CA THR A 169 0.39 -0.96 -2.50
C THR A 169 0.14 -0.09 -1.26
N PRO A 170 0.56 -0.51 -0.04
CA PRO A 170 0.43 0.34 1.15
C PRO A 170 1.35 1.57 1.08
N GLY A 171 0.94 2.65 1.75
CA GLY A 171 1.71 3.88 1.84
C GLY A 171 1.66 4.78 0.59
N VAL A 172 1.07 4.32 -0.51
CA VAL A 172 0.83 5.14 -1.70
C VAL A 172 -0.33 6.11 -1.44
N MET A 173 -0.16 7.35 -1.87
CA MET A 173 -1.20 8.37 -1.80
C MET A 173 -1.99 8.41 -3.11
N TYR A 174 -3.31 8.50 -2.98
CA TYR A 174 -4.26 8.55 -4.09
C TYR A 174 -5.17 9.76 -3.94
N SER A 175 -5.57 10.40 -5.04
CA SER A 175 -6.71 11.30 -5.01
C SER A 175 -7.97 10.54 -4.56
N ARG A 176 -8.87 11.22 -3.84
CA ARG A 176 -10.10 10.59 -3.36
C ARG A 176 -10.89 9.91 -4.47
N SER A 177 -11.01 10.57 -5.63
CA SER A 177 -11.75 10.03 -6.78
C SER A 177 -11.12 8.76 -7.35
N LEU A 178 -9.79 8.72 -7.45
CA LEU A 178 -9.06 7.53 -7.89
C LEU A 178 -9.22 6.38 -6.91
N PHE A 179 -9.08 6.64 -5.61
CA PHE A 179 -9.24 5.65 -4.56
C PHE A 179 -10.66 5.05 -4.57
N GLU A 180 -11.70 5.89 -4.69
CA GLU A 180 -13.10 5.47 -4.80
C GLU A 180 -13.34 4.61 -6.02
N THR A 181 -12.80 4.99 -7.18
CA THR A 181 -12.87 4.20 -8.42
C THR A 181 -12.28 2.81 -8.23
N CYS A 182 -11.11 2.72 -7.57
CA CYS A 182 -10.48 1.43 -7.28
C CYS A 182 -11.28 0.60 -6.28
N LEU A 183 -11.87 1.23 -5.25
CA LEU A 183 -12.72 0.54 -4.26
C LEU A 183 -13.98 -0.06 -4.85
N SER A 184 -14.52 0.53 -5.92
CA SER A 184 -15.73 0.03 -6.60
C SER A 184 -15.50 -1.31 -7.33
N ARG A 185 -14.25 -1.68 -7.57
CA ARG A 185 -13.87 -2.90 -8.29
C ARG A 185 -13.41 -3.97 -7.31
N ASP A 186 -14.21 -5.01 -7.10
CA ASP A 186 -13.91 -6.08 -6.13
C ASP A 186 -12.56 -6.79 -6.38
N ARG A 187 -12.17 -6.94 -7.65
CA ARG A 187 -10.86 -7.51 -8.02
C ARG A 187 -9.68 -6.64 -7.57
N ALA A 188 -9.84 -5.31 -7.56
CA ALA A 188 -8.80 -4.38 -7.17
C ALA A 188 -8.41 -4.47 -5.68
N LEU A 189 -9.26 -5.08 -4.84
CA LEU A 189 -9.01 -5.19 -3.40
C LEU A 189 -8.08 -6.34 -3.01
N ARG A 190 -7.52 -7.06 -3.99
CA ARG A 190 -6.63 -8.20 -3.79
C ARG A 190 -5.22 -7.84 -4.20
N SER A 191 -4.24 -8.11 -3.33
CA SER A 191 -2.81 -8.00 -3.59
C SER A 191 -2.43 -6.77 -4.44
N ILE A 192 -1.77 -6.93 -5.61
CA ILE A 192 -1.40 -5.82 -6.49
C ILE A 192 -2.57 -5.28 -7.33
N GLY A 193 -3.74 -5.89 -7.26
CA GLY A 193 -4.91 -5.47 -8.06
C GLY A 193 -5.33 -4.02 -7.81
N PHE A 194 -5.15 -3.50 -6.59
CA PHE A 194 -5.41 -2.08 -6.31
C PHE A 194 -4.42 -1.18 -7.04
N MET A 195 -3.13 -1.55 -7.04
CA MET A 195 -2.07 -0.83 -7.73
C MET A 195 -2.30 -0.81 -9.25
N THR A 196 -2.56 -1.98 -9.86
CA THR A 196 -2.79 -2.09 -11.32
C THR A 196 -4.07 -1.35 -11.74
N CYS A 197 -5.12 -1.40 -10.92
CA CYS A 197 -6.32 -0.60 -11.15
C CYS A 197 -6.00 0.91 -11.10
N ALA A 198 -5.28 1.37 -10.08
CA ALA A 198 -4.92 2.78 -9.95
C ALA A 198 -4.05 3.25 -11.13
N LEU A 199 -3.05 2.46 -11.52
CA LEU A 199 -2.19 2.75 -12.68
C LEU A 199 -2.99 2.84 -14.00
N SER A 200 -4.05 2.03 -14.16
CA SER A 200 -4.88 2.07 -15.36
C SER A 200 -5.83 3.28 -15.44
N GLN A 201 -6.12 3.93 -14.30
CA GLN A 201 -7.10 5.01 -14.19
C GLN A 201 -6.48 6.38 -13.91
N ALA A 202 -5.29 6.42 -13.29
CA ALA A 202 -4.60 7.66 -13.00
C ALA A 202 -4.19 8.39 -14.27
N GLN A 203 -4.33 9.71 -14.28
CA GLN A 203 -3.86 10.57 -15.38
C GLN A 203 -2.42 11.03 -15.12
N ARG A 204 -2.09 11.31 -13.85
CA ARG A 204 -0.75 11.76 -13.45
C ARG A 204 -0.27 11.01 -12.21
N ILE A 205 0.92 10.44 -12.33
CA ILE A 205 1.56 9.69 -11.26
C ILE A 205 2.94 10.28 -11.03
N SER A 206 3.25 10.61 -9.78
CA SER A 206 4.55 11.15 -9.40
C SER A 206 5.20 10.30 -8.32
N GLY A 207 6.51 10.15 -8.40
CA GLY A 207 7.31 9.59 -7.33
C GLY A 207 7.71 10.66 -6.32
N CYS A 208 7.84 10.29 -5.06
CA CYS A 208 8.31 11.16 -4.00
C CYS A 208 9.56 10.57 -3.33
N GLY A 209 10.74 10.97 -3.80
CA GLY A 209 12.02 10.51 -3.25
C GLY A 209 12.34 11.05 -1.86
N GLY A 210 11.74 12.19 -1.49
CA GLY A 210 11.94 12.79 -0.18
C GLY A 210 11.08 12.18 0.94
N ALA A 211 10.11 11.33 0.60
CA ALA A 211 9.27 10.61 1.53
C ALA A 211 9.77 9.17 1.66
N CYS A 212 9.80 8.63 2.87
CA CYS A 212 10.14 7.23 3.11
C CYS A 212 9.00 6.53 3.84
N PHE A 213 8.55 5.43 3.25
CA PHE A 213 7.60 4.51 3.82
C PHE A 213 8.32 3.21 4.18
N HIS A 214 8.16 2.74 5.39
CA HIS A 214 8.77 1.49 5.85
C HIS A 214 7.71 0.39 5.89
N ALA A 215 7.97 -0.70 5.20
CA ALA A 215 7.20 -1.93 5.26
C ALA A 215 8.08 -3.06 5.75
N VAL A 216 7.55 -3.91 6.61
CA VAL A 216 8.22 -5.16 6.98
C VAL A 216 7.90 -6.16 5.88
N ALA A 217 8.92 -6.59 5.14
CA ALA A 217 8.75 -7.69 4.21
C ALA A 217 8.22 -8.90 4.98
N PRO A 218 7.12 -9.54 4.53
CA PRO A 218 6.67 -10.75 5.17
C PRO A 218 7.87 -11.69 5.26
N ARG A 219 8.13 -12.21 6.45
CA ARG A 219 9.06 -13.33 6.56
C ARG A 219 8.56 -14.36 5.54
N LEU A 220 9.46 -14.86 4.70
CA LEU A 220 9.20 -16.14 4.05
C LEU A 220 8.87 -17.05 5.22
N THR A 221 7.59 -17.26 5.40
CA THR A 221 7.03 -17.69 6.67
C THR A 221 7.58 -19.07 6.99
N ASP A 222 7.96 -19.28 8.25
CA ASP A 222 8.17 -20.61 8.81
C ASP A 222 6.89 -21.48 8.71
N ALA A 223 5.83 -20.97 8.04
CA ALA A 223 4.54 -21.60 7.88
C ALA A 223 4.10 -21.60 6.42
N PHE A 224 3.64 -22.76 5.96
CA PHE A 224 3.04 -22.95 4.64
C PHE A 224 1.77 -22.10 4.45
N ASP A 225 1.72 -21.32 3.38
CA ASP A 225 0.50 -20.59 2.94
C ASP A 225 -0.14 -21.32 1.74
N PRO A 226 -1.25 -22.04 1.92
CA PRO A 226 -1.93 -22.77 0.84
C PRO A 226 -2.56 -21.83 -0.21
N THR A 227 -2.67 -20.54 0.08
CA THR A 227 -3.30 -19.54 -0.81
C THR A 227 -2.31 -18.78 -1.69
N LEU A 228 -0.99 -18.96 -1.48
CA LEU A 228 0.04 -18.16 -2.14
C LEU A 228 -0.01 -18.28 -3.66
N PHE A 229 -0.20 -19.49 -4.21
CA PHE A 229 -0.28 -19.71 -5.65
C PHE A 229 -1.53 -19.04 -6.27
N ALA A 230 -2.67 -19.10 -5.58
CA ALA A 230 -3.88 -18.42 -6.05
C ALA A 230 -3.71 -16.89 -6.05
N LYS A 231 -3.06 -16.34 -5.01
CA LYS A 231 -2.70 -14.90 -4.95
C LYS A 231 -1.79 -14.50 -6.12
N LEU A 232 -0.73 -15.28 -6.37
CA LEU A 232 0.18 -15.04 -7.48
C LEU A 232 -0.55 -15.06 -8.83
N THR A 233 -1.47 -16.01 -9.04
CA THR A 233 -2.23 -16.12 -10.29
C THR A 233 -3.15 -14.91 -10.50
N ASP A 234 -3.80 -14.44 -9.43
CA ASP A 234 -4.64 -13.24 -9.48
C ASP A 234 -3.79 -11.99 -9.79
N ASP A 235 -2.61 -11.88 -9.16
CA ASP A 235 -1.67 -10.77 -9.37
C ASP A 235 -1.11 -10.77 -10.80
N ALA A 236 -0.68 -11.92 -11.30
CA ALA A 236 -0.18 -12.06 -12.66
C ALA A 236 -1.24 -11.66 -13.68
N ARG A 237 -2.48 -12.12 -13.50
CA ARG A 237 -3.60 -11.75 -14.40
C ARG A 237 -3.85 -10.24 -14.40
N ALA A 238 -3.89 -9.61 -13.22
CA ALA A 238 -4.11 -8.16 -13.11
C ALA A 238 -2.98 -7.37 -13.78
N LEU A 239 -1.74 -7.85 -13.70
CA LEU A 239 -0.59 -7.23 -14.34
C LEU A 239 -0.62 -7.45 -15.85
N ASP A 240 -0.96 -8.65 -16.33
CA ASP A 240 -1.05 -8.96 -17.76
C ASP A 240 -2.16 -8.14 -18.45
N GLU A 241 -3.35 -8.02 -17.83
CA GLU A 241 -4.43 -7.17 -18.35
C GLU A 241 -3.96 -5.71 -18.55
N LEU A 242 -3.18 -5.16 -17.62
CA LEU A 242 -2.62 -3.81 -17.73
C LEU A 242 -1.54 -3.74 -18.81
N THR A 243 -0.60 -4.68 -18.84
CA THR A 243 0.52 -4.68 -19.79
C THR A 243 0.04 -4.90 -21.22
N ASP A 244 -0.93 -5.79 -21.44
CA ASP A 244 -1.52 -6.03 -22.76
C ASP A 244 -2.20 -4.78 -23.30
N SER A 245 -2.98 -4.08 -22.47
CA SER A 245 -3.62 -2.82 -22.86
C SER A 245 -2.63 -1.73 -23.28
N LEU A 246 -1.44 -1.71 -22.66
CA LEU A 246 -0.38 -0.74 -22.97
C LEU A 246 0.38 -1.11 -24.25
N VAL A 247 0.64 -2.40 -24.47
CA VAL A 247 1.33 -2.90 -25.69
C VAL A 247 0.43 -2.75 -26.91
N GLU A 248 -0.84 -3.07 -26.83
CA GLU A 248 -1.82 -2.85 -27.91
C GLU A 248 -1.95 -1.37 -28.29
N ALA A 249 -1.74 -0.46 -27.33
CA ALA A 249 -1.71 0.98 -27.57
C ALA A 249 -0.37 1.51 -28.12
N GLY A 250 0.55 0.61 -28.55
CA GLY A 250 1.86 0.96 -29.12
C GLY A 250 3.01 0.99 -28.10
N GLY A 251 2.82 0.38 -26.93
CA GLY A 251 3.87 0.25 -25.92
C GLY A 251 4.96 -0.75 -26.28
N ASP A 252 6.08 -0.69 -25.56
CA ASP A 252 7.22 -1.57 -25.74
C ASP A 252 6.91 -3.02 -25.32
N THR A 253 7.28 -3.99 -26.16
CA THR A 253 7.20 -5.42 -25.86
C THR A 253 8.08 -5.85 -24.67
N GLN A 254 9.08 -5.05 -24.28
CA GLN A 254 9.88 -5.25 -23.08
C GLN A 254 9.01 -5.26 -21.80
N LEU A 255 7.87 -4.58 -21.83
CA LEU A 255 6.92 -4.59 -20.72
C LEU A 255 6.36 -6.01 -20.46
N LYS A 256 6.09 -6.79 -21.52
CA LYS A 256 5.68 -8.20 -21.36
C LYS A 256 6.78 -9.05 -20.73
N VAL A 257 8.03 -8.80 -21.09
CA VAL A 257 9.17 -9.49 -20.47
C VAL A 257 9.22 -9.18 -18.96
N ALA A 258 9.04 -7.93 -18.58
CA ALA A 258 9.01 -7.53 -17.16
C ALA A 258 7.86 -8.21 -16.40
N SER A 259 6.63 -8.26 -16.98
CA SER A 259 5.49 -8.99 -16.41
C SER A 259 5.79 -10.47 -16.20
N HIS A 260 6.35 -11.14 -17.21
CA HIS A 260 6.74 -12.55 -17.09
C HIS A 260 7.80 -12.77 -16.01
N MET A 261 8.79 -11.87 -15.89
CA MET A 261 9.81 -11.96 -14.83
C MET A 261 9.19 -11.83 -13.42
N PHE A 262 8.20 -10.95 -13.26
CA PHE A 262 7.43 -10.87 -12.02
C PHE A 262 6.76 -12.20 -11.68
N TYR A 263 6.09 -12.82 -12.67
CA TYR A 263 5.44 -14.11 -12.49
C TYR A 263 6.45 -15.23 -12.14
N PHE A 264 7.59 -15.28 -12.81
CA PHE A 264 8.64 -16.26 -12.51
C PHE A 264 9.18 -16.10 -11.09
N ALA A 265 9.43 -14.87 -10.64
CA ALA A 265 9.86 -14.62 -9.26
C ALA A 265 8.81 -15.10 -8.23
N GLY A 266 7.52 -14.89 -8.53
CA GLY A 266 6.42 -15.40 -7.71
C GLY A 266 6.33 -16.92 -7.70
N LEU A 267 6.59 -17.59 -8.84
CA LEU A 267 6.64 -19.07 -8.89
C LEU A 267 7.76 -19.63 -8.02
N VAL A 268 8.92 -19.00 -8.00
CA VAL A 268 10.02 -19.40 -7.09
C VAL A 268 9.54 -19.30 -5.64
N ALA A 269 8.91 -18.20 -5.24
CA ALA A 269 8.35 -18.06 -3.90
C ALA A 269 7.28 -19.12 -3.58
N CYS A 270 6.46 -19.53 -4.56
CA CYS A 270 5.50 -20.62 -4.39
C CYS A 270 6.19 -21.97 -4.16
N ILE A 271 7.29 -22.24 -4.87
CA ILE A 271 8.08 -23.48 -4.69
C ILE A 271 8.72 -23.49 -3.30
N GLU A 272 9.32 -22.37 -2.87
CA GLU A 272 9.88 -22.24 -1.52
C GLU A 272 8.79 -22.45 -0.45
N ASN A 273 7.60 -21.91 -0.66
CA ASN A 273 6.45 -22.11 0.24
C ASN A 273 6.03 -23.60 0.31
N LEU A 274 6.04 -24.33 -0.81
CA LEU A 274 5.73 -25.76 -0.83
C LEU A 274 6.74 -26.58 0.00
N CYS A 275 8.02 -26.17 0.04
CA CYS A 275 9.03 -26.81 0.87
C CYS A 275 8.76 -26.65 2.37
N LEU A 276 7.93 -25.68 2.77
CA LEU A 276 7.50 -25.48 4.15
C LEU A 276 6.23 -26.29 4.51
N SER A 277 5.65 -27.04 3.54
CA SER A 277 4.45 -27.83 3.78
C SER A 277 4.73 -28.94 4.81
N PRO A 278 3.89 -29.12 5.84
CA PRO A 278 4.06 -30.18 6.85
C PRO A 278 3.92 -31.60 6.29
N HIS A 279 3.41 -31.76 5.07
CA HIS A 279 3.22 -33.06 4.42
C HIS A 279 4.33 -33.43 3.44
N GLY A 280 5.36 -32.59 3.29
CA GLY A 280 6.42 -32.81 2.30
C GLY A 280 5.88 -32.81 0.86
N VAL A 281 6.76 -32.61 -0.12
CA VAL A 281 6.44 -32.90 -1.54
C VAL A 281 6.57 -34.41 -1.67
N SER A 282 5.45 -35.15 -1.60
CA SER A 282 5.40 -36.60 -1.91
C SER A 282 5.38 -36.82 -3.40
#